data_16c443545bd24e37b100cddf199ccdd5
#
_entry.id   16c443545bd24e37b100cddf199ccdd5
#
_cell.length_a   1.000
_cell.length_b   1.000
_cell.length_c   1.000
_cell.angle_alpha   90.00
_cell.angle_beta   90.00
_cell.angle_gamma   90.00
#
_symmetry.space_group_name_H-M   'P 1'
#
loop_
_entity.id
_entity.type
_entity.pdbx_description
1 polymer ?
#
loop_
_entity_poly.entity_id
_entity_poly.type
_entity_poly.pdbx_seq_one_letter_code
_entity_poly.pdbx_strand_id
1 'polypeptide(L)'
;MNVVTTPLLTGTATGAILLLAALGLTLTFGQMGVINMANGEFLMVGAYVAYVTQQVITGPGISILVALPVAFVFAGLLGLFVESAVIQWMYKRPLDTLLATVGVSLVLQQLARDVFGAQGDPVKAPSWLGGRISVFGYEWPHRQLFTILLALGVFAALNGVLKYSSFGRKIRATVQNRELAETVGVSTRSIDRITFFLGSGLAGLGGVAIALISGTNPTLGTAYIIPAFLVVVVGGVAQLKGTVIAAWAVGVVTAYLTDWTSGSWAQVITFVLVVVFLTVRPQGLFTVRTRSLA
;
A
#
# COMPACT_ATOMS: atom_id res chain seq x y z
N MET A 1 23.91 17.57 15.60
CA MET A 1 23.91 16.27 14.91
C MET A 1 22.50 15.68 14.75
N ASN A 2 21.53 16.08 15.55
CA ASN A 2 20.17 15.53 15.50
C ASN A 2 19.29 16.02 14.32
N VAL A 3 19.66 17.12 13.66
CA VAL A 3 18.86 17.74 12.57
C VAL A 3 18.83 16.87 11.30
N VAL A 4 19.83 16.02 11.08
CA VAL A 4 19.90 15.17 9.88
C VAL A 4 19.46 13.74 10.18
N THR A 5 19.83 13.20 11.34
CA THR A 5 19.60 11.79 11.67
C THR A 5 18.13 11.50 12.02
N THR A 6 17.48 12.42 12.74
CA THR A 6 16.07 12.26 13.15
C THR A 6 15.12 12.19 11.94
N PRO A 7 15.13 13.15 10.98
CA PRO A 7 14.28 13.06 9.81
C PRO A 7 14.59 11.87 8.91
N LEU A 8 15.85 11.45 8.83
CA LEU A 8 16.24 10.28 8.05
C LEU A 8 15.60 8.99 8.62
N LEU A 9 15.66 8.80 9.94
CA LEU A 9 15.12 7.62 10.61
C LEU A 9 13.59 7.62 10.62
N THR A 10 12.94 8.74 10.91
CA THR A 10 11.48 8.88 10.82
C THR A 10 10.99 8.75 9.38
N GLY A 11 11.74 9.31 8.42
CA GLY A 11 11.44 9.21 7.00
C GLY A 11 11.51 7.79 6.45
N THR A 12 12.44 6.95 6.96
CA THR A 12 12.46 5.52 6.60
C THR A 12 11.22 4.78 7.07
N ALA A 13 10.71 5.09 8.27
CA ALA A 13 9.47 4.50 8.77
C ALA A 13 8.25 4.96 7.97
N THR A 14 8.17 6.26 7.64
CA THR A 14 7.12 6.80 6.75
C THR A 14 7.19 6.16 5.37
N GLY A 15 8.39 6.03 4.81
CA GLY A 15 8.64 5.35 3.54
C GLY A 15 8.20 3.87 3.56
N ALA A 16 8.40 3.17 4.66
CA ALA A 16 7.95 1.79 4.83
C ALA A 16 6.40 1.67 4.83
N ILE A 17 5.71 2.60 5.48
CA ILE A 17 4.24 2.68 5.43
C ILE A 17 3.77 2.93 4.00
N LEU A 18 4.36 3.93 3.33
CA LEU A 18 4.03 4.25 1.94
C LEU A 18 4.33 3.09 1.00
N LEU A 19 5.41 2.34 1.25
CA LEU A 19 5.74 1.14 0.50
C LEU A 19 4.65 0.08 0.64
N LEU A 20 4.21 -0.25 1.86
CA LEU A 20 3.14 -1.23 2.09
C LEU A 20 1.85 -0.82 1.37
N ALA A 21 1.45 0.44 1.48
CA ALA A 21 0.29 0.98 0.78
C ALA A 21 0.44 0.92 -0.75
N ALA A 22 1.64 1.24 -1.26
CA ALA A 22 1.94 1.30 -2.68
C ALA A 22 2.12 -0.08 -3.32
N LEU A 23 2.56 -1.13 -2.58
CA LEU A 23 2.75 -2.47 -3.14
C LEU A 23 1.46 -3.06 -3.70
N GLY A 24 0.33 -2.89 -2.99
CA GLY A 24 -0.98 -3.30 -3.47
C GLY A 24 -1.38 -2.58 -4.76
N LEU A 25 -1.20 -1.25 -4.79
CA LEU A 25 -1.46 -0.44 -5.98
C LEU A 25 -0.52 -0.78 -7.14
N THR A 26 0.77 -0.99 -6.88
CA THR A 26 1.74 -1.36 -7.93
C THR A 26 1.35 -2.66 -8.62
N LEU A 27 0.81 -3.60 -7.85
CA LEU A 27 0.38 -4.88 -8.39
C LEU A 27 -0.89 -4.72 -9.25
N THR A 28 -1.93 -4.05 -8.73
CA THR A 28 -3.20 -3.88 -9.43
C THR A 28 -3.08 -2.91 -10.61
N PHE A 29 -2.52 -1.72 -10.40
CA PHE A 29 -2.36 -0.73 -11.46
C PHE A 29 -1.34 -1.19 -12.51
N GLY A 30 -0.23 -1.79 -12.07
CA GLY A 30 0.81 -2.26 -12.98
C GLY A 30 0.40 -3.41 -13.89
N GLN A 31 -0.54 -4.28 -13.46
CA GLN A 31 -0.99 -5.42 -14.24
C GLN A 31 -2.25 -5.11 -15.04
N MET A 32 -3.22 -4.45 -14.42
CA MET A 32 -4.56 -4.30 -14.97
C MET A 32 -4.79 -2.94 -15.61
N GLY A 33 -3.88 -1.97 -15.39
CA GLY A 33 -4.06 -0.58 -15.81
C GLY A 33 -5.22 0.14 -15.10
N VAL A 34 -5.71 -0.43 -14.01
CA VAL A 34 -6.87 0.04 -13.25
C VAL A 34 -6.41 0.92 -12.09
N ILE A 35 -6.86 2.17 -12.07
CA ILE A 35 -6.65 3.07 -10.93
C ILE A 35 -7.69 2.73 -9.87
N ASN A 36 -7.24 2.09 -8.78
CA ASN A 36 -8.11 1.67 -7.69
C ASN A 36 -7.97 2.61 -6.48
N MET A 37 -8.87 3.58 -6.35
CA MET A 37 -8.89 4.47 -5.18
C MET A 37 -9.37 3.77 -3.90
N ALA A 38 -10.13 2.67 -4.00
CA ALA A 38 -10.55 1.88 -2.86
C ALA A 38 -9.39 1.10 -2.19
N ASN A 39 -8.18 1.11 -2.79
CA ASN A 39 -7.01 0.46 -2.15
C ASN A 39 -6.66 1.08 -0.79
N GLY A 40 -6.96 2.36 -0.58
CA GLY A 40 -6.86 3.00 0.72
C GLY A 40 -7.77 2.35 1.76
N GLU A 41 -8.98 1.98 1.37
CA GLU A 41 -9.95 1.38 2.29
C GLU A 41 -9.58 -0.06 2.67
N PHE A 42 -8.81 -0.77 1.85
CA PHE A 42 -8.24 -2.06 2.25
C PHE A 42 -7.17 -1.90 3.34
N LEU A 43 -6.44 -0.76 3.37
CA LEU A 43 -5.59 -0.39 4.53
C LEU A 43 -6.47 -0.18 5.78
N MET A 44 -7.55 0.61 5.66
CA MET A 44 -8.49 0.83 6.75
C MET A 44 -9.06 -0.49 7.28
N VAL A 45 -9.49 -1.38 6.40
CA VAL A 45 -10.00 -2.71 6.78
C VAL A 45 -8.93 -3.51 7.53
N GLY A 46 -7.67 -3.51 7.08
CA GLY A 46 -6.57 -4.16 7.78
C GLY A 46 -6.35 -3.59 9.19
N ALA A 47 -6.47 -2.27 9.36
CA ALA A 47 -6.39 -1.60 10.66
C ALA A 47 -7.51 -2.04 11.59
N TYR A 48 -8.75 -2.09 11.11
CA TYR A 48 -9.89 -2.57 11.91
C TYR A 48 -9.81 -4.07 12.23
N VAL A 49 -9.27 -4.89 11.34
CA VAL A 49 -9.00 -6.31 11.64
C VAL A 49 -8.01 -6.42 12.80
N ALA A 50 -6.96 -5.60 12.86
CA ALA A 50 -6.03 -5.59 13.98
C ALA A 50 -6.73 -5.21 15.29
N TYR A 51 -7.61 -4.21 15.26
CA TYR A 51 -8.42 -3.79 16.39
C TYR A 51 -9.34 -4.90 16.90
N VAL A 52 -10.15 -5.48 16.00
CA VAL A 52 -11.09 -6.57 16.36
C VAL A 52 -10.35 -7.80 16.87
N THR A 53 -9.23 -8.17 16.26
CA THR A 53 -8.42 -9.30 16.71
C THR A 53 -7.92 -9.10 18.14
N GLN A 54 -7.61 -7.87 18.54
CA GLN A 54 -7.21 -7.56 19.93
C GLN A 54 -8.37 -7.62 20.93
N GLN A 55 -9.60 -7.42 20.49
CA GLN A 55 -10.77 -7.60 21.36
C GLN A 55 -11.06 -9.07 21.64
N VAL A 56 -10.78 -9.94 20.67
CA VAL A 56 -11.04 -11.38 20.76
C VAL A 56 -9.88 -12.11 21.45
N ILE A 57 -8.63 -11.71 21.17
CA ILE A 57 -7.42 -12.36 21.68
C ILE A 57 -6.78 -11.46 22.75
N THR A 58 -6.85 -11.88 24.00
CA THR A 58 -6.40 -11.11 25.18
C THR A 58 -4.89 -10.85 25.27
N GLY A 59 -4.07 -11.44 24.42
CA GLY A 59 -2.61 -11.24 24.38
C GLY A 59 -2.18 -10.31 23.24
N PRO A 60 -1.75 -9.04 23.48
CA PRO A 60 -1.42 -8.10 22.40
C PRO A 60 -0.32 -8.62 21.43
N GLY A 61 0.60 -9.47 21.91
CA GLY A 61 1.65 -10.07 21.07
C GLY A 61 1.11 -11.08 20.09
N ILE A 62 0.26 -11.99 20.55
CA ILE A 62 -0.35 -13.02 19.72
C ILE A 62 -1.40 -12.41 18.79
N SER A 63 -2.17 -11.44 19.29
CA SER A 63 -3.23 -10.80 18.50
C SER A 63 -2.68 -10.14 17.24
N ILE A 64 -1.54 -9.43 17.30
CA ILE A 64 -0.94 -8.82 16.11
C ILE A 64 -0.41 -9.84 15.12
N LEU A 65 0.23 -10.94 15.61
CA LEU A 65 0.71 -12.01 14.73
C LEU A 65 -0.45 -12.72 14.01
N VAL A 66 -1.59 -12.88 14.67
CA VAL A 66 -2.81 -13.43 14.07
C VAL A 66 -3.51 -12.39 13.18
N ALA A 67 -3.48 -11.11 13.56
CA ALA A 67 -4.08 -10.05 12.75
C ALA A 67 -3.44 -9.93 11.35
N LEU A 68 -2.14 -10.18 11.20
CA LEU A 68 -1.47 -10.11 9.90
C LEU A 68 -2.09 -11.06 8.86
N PRO A 69 -2.12 -12.40 9.05
CA PRO A 69 -2.73 -13.28 8.07
C PRO A 69 -4.25 -13.07 7.94
N VAL A 70 -4.95 -12.74 9.02
CA VAL A 70 -6.39 -12.46 8.97
C VAL A 70 -6.67 -11.20 8.16
N ALA A 71 -5.91 -10.12 8.36
CA ALA A 71 -6.04 -8.89 7.59
C ALA A 71 -5.73 -9.10 6.11
N PHE A 72 -4.68 -9.89 5.80
CA PHE A 72 -4.36 -10.24 4.42
C PHE A 72 -5.52 -10.97 3.73
N VAL A 73 -6.06 -12.00 4.38
CA VAL A 73 -7.15 -12.80 3.81
C VAL A 73 -8.44 -11.99 3.72
N PHE A 74 -8.81 -11.26 4.78
CA PHE A 74 -10.06 -10.52 4.81
C PHE A 74 -10.07 -9.34 3.83
N ALA A 75 -9.00 -8.53 3.81
CA ALA A 75 -8.86 -7.46 2.83
C ALA A 75 -8.75 -8.02 1.40
N GLY A 76 -8.07 -9.15 1.22
CA GLY A 76 -7.98 -9.84 -0.06
C GLY A 76 -9.35 -10.32 -0.57
N LEU A 77 -10.15 -10.95 0.29
CA LEU A 77 -11.51 -11.40 -0.06
C LEU A 77 -12.44 -10.23 -0.37
N LEU A 78 -12.35 -9.15 0.42
CA LEU A 78 -13.10 -7.92 0.15
C LEU A 78 -12.70 -7.32 -1.20
N GLY A 79 -11.40 -7.27 -1.50
CA GLY A 79 -10.90 -6.83 -2.80
C GLY A 79 -11.41 -7.71 -3.94
N LEU A 80 -11.36 -9.04 -3.78
CA LEU A 80 -11.91 -9.97 -4.76
C LEU A 80 -13.41 -9.76 -4.97
N PHE A 81 -14.17 -9.46 -3.91
CA PHE A 81 -15.58 -9.11 -4.00
C PHE A 81 -15.78 -7.82 -4.81
N VAL A 82 -15.04 -6.76 -4.50
CA VAL A 82 -15.11 -5.47 -5.23
C VAL A 82 -14.72 -5.66 -6.70
N GLU A 83 -13.69 -6.43 -6.98
CA GLU A 83 -13.30 -6.77 -8.35
C GLU A 83 -14.45 -7.46 -9.10
N SER A 84 -15.01 -8.52 -8.50
CA SER A 84 -16.03 -9.33 -9.16
C SER A 84 -17.38 -8.63 -9.26
N ALA A 85 -17.74 -7.74 -8.33
CA ALA A 85 -19.00 -7.01 -8.34
C ALA A 85 -18.98 -5.77 -9.23
N VAL A 86 -17.86 -5.06 -9.29
CA VAL A 86 -17.78 -3.72 -9.89
C VAL A 86 -16.71 -3.64 -10.99
N ILE A 87 -15.45 -3.92 -10.68
CA ILE A 87 -14.32 -3.56 -11.53
C ILE A 87 -14.24 -4.40 -12.80
N GLN A 88 -14.59 -5.69 -12.76
CA GLN A 88 -14.54 -6.58 -13.92
C GLN A 88 -15.28 -6.06 -15.16
N TRP A 89 -16.28 -5.22 -14.98
CA TRP A 89 -17.07 -4.65 -16.07
C TRP A 89 -16.45 -3.40 -16.69
N MET A 90 -15.40 -2.85 -16.05
CA MET A 90 -14.83 -1.54 -16.35
C MET A 90 -13.36 -1.55 -16.81
N TYR A 91 -12.74 -2.72 -17.02
CA TYR A 91 -11.30 -2.81 -17.38
C TYR A 91 -10.88 -2.02 -18.63
N LYS A 92 -11.78 -1.77 -19.55
CA LYS A 92 -11.49 -0.99 -20.77
C LYS A 92 -11.73 0.52 -20.59
N ARG A 93 -12.12 0.96 -19.40
CA ARG A 93 -12.54 2.36 -19.11
C ARG A 93 -11.90 2.85 -17.81
N PRO A 94 -10.63 3.29 -17.85
CA PRO A 94 -9.87 3.62 -16.63
C PRO A 94 -10.49 4.77 -15.81
N LEU A 95 -11.13 5.76 -16.46
CA LEU A 95 -11.81 6.85 -15.74
C LEU A 95 -13.09 6.38 -15.04
N ASP A 96 -13.87 5.51 -15.70
CA ASP A 96 -15.08 4.93 -15.08
C ASP A 96 -14.69 4.07 -13.87
N THR A 97 -13.59 3.33 -13.97
CA THR A 97 -13.07 2.52 -12.85
C THR A 97 -12.64 3.39 -11.67
N LEU A 98 -11.98 4.52 -11.96
CA LEU A 98 -11.58 5.48 -10.92
C LEU A 98 -12.82 5.99 -10.17
N LEU A 99 -13.85 6.46 -10.90
CA LEU A 99 -15.09 6.96 -10.29
C LEU A 99 -15.82 5.88 -9.49
N ALA A 100 -15.93 4.66 -10.03
CA ALA A 100 -16.57 3.55 -9.35
C ALA A 100 -15.82 3.17 -8.06
N THR A 101 -14.47 3.14 -8.07
CA THR A 101 -13.68 2.83 -6.88
C THR A 101 -13.71 3.93 -5.82
N VAL A 102 -13.89 5.21 -6.20
CA VAL A 102 -14.21 6.30 -5.26
C VAL A 102 -15.57 6.06 -4.60
N GLY A 103 -16.59 5.66 -5.38
CA GLY A 103 -17.89 5.29 -4.81
C GLY A 103 -17.80 4.13 -3.82
N VAL A 104 -17.06 3.07 -4.18
CA VAL A 104 -16.78 1.94 -3.27
C VAL A 104 -16.06 2.42 -2.00
N SER A 105 -15.07 3.32 -2.13
CA SER A 105 -14.36 3.90 -0.99
C SER A 105 -15.32 4.59 -0.02
N LEU A 106 -16.23 5.44 -0.52
CA LEU A 106 -17.22 6.13 0.32
C LEU A 106 -18.17 5.16 1.04
N VAL A 107 -18.60 4.09 0.35
CA VAL A 107 -19.45 3.04 0.96
C VAL A 107 -18.69 2.32 2.08
N LEU A 108 -17.43 1.92 1.85
CA LEU A 108 -16.63 1.24 2.87
C LEU A 108 -16.32 2.13 4.07
N GLN A 109 -16.06 3.42 3.85
CA GLN A 109 -15.88 4.39 4.94
C GLN A 109 -17.17 4.54 5.77
N GLN A 110 -18.32 4.63 5.10
CA GLN A 110 -19.59 4.75 5.81
C GLN A 110 -19.90 3.49 6.60
N LEU A 111 -19.70 2.31 6.03
CA LEU A 111 -19.84 1.04 6.75
C LEU A 111 -18.93 0.97 7.97
N ALA A 112 -17.67 1.42 7.85
CA ALA A 112 -16.76 1.47 8.98
C ALA A 112 -17.26 2.42 10.09
N ARG A 113 -17.82 3.59 9.73
CA ARG A 113 -18.42 4.52 10.71
C ARG A 113 -19.65 3.93 11.39
N ASP A 114 -20.48 3.22 10.65
CA ASP A 114 -21.71 2.63 11.20
C ASP A 114 -21.40 1.46 12.16
N VAL A 115 -20.36 0.68 11.88
CA VAL A 115 -19.97 -0.49 12.69
C VAL A 115 -19.09 -0.11 13.88
N PHE A 116 -18.09 0.77 13.67
CA PHE A 116 -17.07 1.08 14.68
C PHE A 116 -17.18 2.51 15.25
N GLY A 117 -18.08 3.33 14.72
CA GLY A 117 -18.21 4.73 15.08
C GLY A 117 -17.32 5.66 14.27
N ALA A 118 -17.55 6.97 14.45
CA ALA A 118 -16.81 8.00 13.71
C ALA A 118 -15.43 8.31 14.31
N GLN A 119 -15.18 7.92 15.55
CA GLN A 119 -13.91 8.13 16.23
C GLN A 119 -12.99 6.93 16.01
N GLY A 120 -11.70 7.19 15.92
CA GLY A 120 -10.70 6.13 15.81
C GLY A 120 -10.39 5.49 17.14
N ASP A 121 -10.14 4.19 17.13
CA ASP A 121 -9.77 3.40 18.30
C ASP A 121 -8.27 3.10 18.33
N PRO A 122 -7.61 3.18 19.50
CA PRO A 122 -6.20 2.85 19.61
C PRO A 122 -5.99 1.33 19.54
N VAL A 123 -4.98 0.91 18.80
CA VAL A 123 -4.49 -0.47 18.79
C VAL A 123 -3.31 -0.58 19.75
N LYS A 124 -3.41 -1.45 20.76
CA LYS A 124 -2.36 -1.63 21.77
C LYS A 124 -1.16 -2.34 21.14
N ALA A 125 0.01 -1.72 21.23
CA ALA A 125 1.24 -2.38 20.82
C ALA A 125 1.62 -3.50 21.83
N PRO A 126 2.10 -4.65 21.36
CA PRO A 126 2.68 -5.68 22.20
C PRO A 126 3.82 -5.14 23.07
N SER A 127 4.07 -5.78 24.22
CA SER A 127 5.16 -5.38 25.11
C SER A 127 6.53 -5.36 24.44
N TRP A 128 6.79 -6.31 23.54
CA TRP A 128 8.02 -6.37 22.74
C TRP A 128 8.15 -5.27 21.68
N LEU A 129 7.05 -4.57 21.33
CA LEU A 129 7.04 -3.38 20.47
C LEU A 129 6.95 -2.06 21.26
N GLY A 130 6.82 -2.13 22.60
CA GLY A 130 6.74 -0.96 23.46
C GLY A 130 8.08 -0.29 23.76
N GLY A 131 9.19 -0.93 23.40
CA GLY A 131 10.54 -0.42 23.64
C GLY A 131 11.01 0.59 22.61
N ARG A 132 12.21 1.17 22.87
CA ARG A 132 12.94 2.07 21.97
C ARG A 132 14.40 1.64 21.91
N ILE A 133 15.02 1.78 20.77
CA ILE A 133 16.48 1.60 20.57
C ILE A 133 17.08 2.96 20.30
N SER A 134 18.12 3.32 21.06
CA SER A 134 18.88 4.54 20.78
C SER A 134 19.87 4.28 19.64
N VAL A 135 19.66 4.97 18.51
CA VAL A 135 20.56 4.94 17.36
C VAL A 135 21.03 6.35 17.08
N PHE A 136 22.30 6.61 17.18
CA PHE A 136 22.92 7.94 16.98
C PHE A 136 22.24 9.06 17.80
N GLY A 137 21.77 8.75 19.03
CA GLY A 137 21.11 9.72 19.93
C GLY A 137 19.62 9.96 19.63
N TYR A 138 19.03 9.22 18.68
CA TYR A 138 17.61 9.18 18.43
C TYR A 138 17.00 7.92 19.03
N GLU A 139 15.91 8.05 19.79
CA GLU A 139 15.15 6.94 20.35
C GLU A 139 14.17 6.38 19.29
N TRP A 140 14.59 5.33 18.61
CA TRP A 140 13.78 4.73 17.55
C TRP A 140 12.76 3.73 18.13
N PRO A 141 11.44 3.98 17.98
CA PRO A 141 10.40 3.10 18.50
C PRO A 141 10.41 1.75 17.79
N HIS A 142 10.31 0.65 18.54
CA HIS A 142 10.27 -0.71 17.98
C HIS A 142 9.12 -0.89 16.97
N ARG A 143 8.00 -0.17 17.14
CA ARG A 143 6.87 -0.18 16.17
C ARG A 143 7.28 0.25 14.77
N GLN A 144 8.13 1.26 14.65
CA GLN A 144 8.65 1.72 13.36
C GLN A 144 9.59 0.71 12.75
N LEU A 145 10.46 0.09 13.54
CA LEU A 145 11.36 -0.99 13.10
C LEU A 145 10.56 -2.20 12.59
N PHE A 146 9.52 -2.60 13.33
CA PHE A 146 8.62 -3.66 12.90
C PHE A 146 7.95 -3.34 11.55
N THR A 147 7.48 -2.12 11.36
CA THR A 147 6.87 -1.67 10.09
C THR A 147 7.86 -1.76 8.93
N ILE A 148 9.13 -1.37 9.15
CA ILE A 148 10.19 -1.46 8.13
C ILE A 148 10.47 -2.92 7.79
N LEU A 149 10.63 -3.78 8.80
CA LEU A 149 10.88 -5.20 8.60
C LEU A 149 9.71 -5.88 7.90
N LEU A 150 8.48 -5.55 8.27
CA LEU A 150 7.28 -6.03 7.61
C LEU A 150 7.24 -5.60 6.14
N ALA A 151 7.50 -4.33 5.85
CA ALA A 151 7.49 -3.81 4.48
C ALA A 151 8.55 -4.48 3.60
N LEU A 152 9.76 -4.67 4.12
CA LEU A 152 10.83 -5.36 3.41
C LEU A 152 10.51 -6.85 3.23
N GLY A 153 9.96 -7.51 4.25
CA GLY A 153 9.52 -8.91 4.18
C GLY A 153 8.42 -9.12 3.15
N VAL A 154 7.41 -8.28 3.17
CA VAL A 154 6.30 -8.28 2.19
C VAL A 154 6.81 -8.02 0.77
N PHE A 155 7.69 -7.04 0.61
CA PHE A 155 8.33 -6.77 -0.69
C PHE A 155 9.14 -7.97 -1.18
N ALA A 156 9.96 -8.57 -0.31
CA ALA A 156 10.78 -9.74 -0.67
C ALA A 156 9.90 -10.94 -1.05
N ALA A 157 8.84 -11.21 -0.29
CA ALA A 157 7.88 -12.27 -0.57
C ALA A 157 7.17 -12.04 -1.92
N LEU A 158 6.65 -10.83 -2.15
CA LEU A 158 5.98 -10.47 -3.41
C LEU A 158 6.95 -10.59 -4.60
N ASN A 159 8.14 -10.03 -4.47
CA ASN A 159 9.17 -10.12 -5.52
C ASN A 159 9.57 -11.59 -5.81
N GLY A 160 9.68 -12.41 -4.76
CA GLY A 160 9.92 -13.85 -4.88
C GLY A 160 8.79 -14.56 -5.63
N VAL A 161 7.54 -14.32 -5.25
CA VAL A 161 6.37 -14.88 -5.94
C VAL A 161 6.34 -14.47 -7.40
N LEU A 162 6.53 -13.19 -7.70
CA LEU A 162 6.50 -12.70 -9.09
C LEU A 162 7.68 -13.21 -9.92
N LYS A 163 8.86 -13.41 -9.33
CA LYS A 163 10.05 -13.86 -10.06
C LYS A 163 10.05 -15.36 -10.30
N TYR A 164 9.70 -16.17 -9.31
CA TYR A 164 9.93 -17.62 -9.33
C TYR A 164 8.68 -18.44 -9.57
N SER A 165 7.46 -17.92 -9.33
CA SER A 165 6.24 -18.69 -9.50
C SER A 165 5.71 -18.74 -10.94
N SER A 166 4.87 -19.73 -11.23
CA SER A 166 4.10 -19.81 -12.48
C SER A 166 3.12 -18.63 -12.63
N PHE A 167 2.58 -18.16 -11.50
CA PHE A 167 1.71 -17.00 -11.44
C PHE A 167 2.41 -15.73 -11.95
N GLY A 168 3.64 -15.46 -11.50
CA GLY A 168 4.40 -14.30 -11.96
C GLY A 168 4.76 -14.37 -13.46
N ARG A 169 4.96 -15.56 -14.02
CA ARG A 169 5.13 -15.72 -15.47
C ARG A 169 3.86 -15.36 -16.24
N LYS A 170 2.70 -15.82 -15.77
CA LYS A 170 1.39 -15.50 -16.36
C LYS A 170 1.07 -14.01 -16.28
N ILE A 171 1.35 -13.35 -15.14
CA ILE A 171 1.24 -11.89 -15.00
C ILE A 171 2.05 -11.19 -16.08
N ARG A 172 3.34 -11.50 -16.21
CA ARG A 172 4.20 -10.85 -17.21
C ARG A 172 3.71 -11.07 -18.64
N ALA A 173 3.21 -12.26 -18.97
CA ALA A 173 2.62 -12.53 -20.28
C ALA A 173 1.37 -11.66 -20.52
N THR A 174 0.48 -11.56 -19.53
CA THR A 174 -0.75 -10.74 -19.62
C THR A 174 -0.44 -9.25 -19.76
N VAL A 175 0.59 -8.74 -19.03
CA VAL A 175 1.03 -7.33 -19.11
C VAL A 175 1.65 -7.01 -20.47
N GLN A 176 2.39 -7.95 -21.06
CA GLN A 176 3.02 -7.76 -22.36
C GLN A 176 1.98 -7.72 -23.50
N ASN A 177 1.12 -8.70 -23.56
CA ASN A 177 0.03 -8.75 -24.53
C ASN A 177 -1.09 -9.66 -24.02
N ARG A 178 -2.22 -9.05 -23.64
CA ARG A 178 -3.37 -9.74 -23.06
C ARG A 178 -4.01 -10.71 -24.05
N GLU A 179 -4.18 -10.30 -25.31
CA GLU A 179 -4.82 -11.11 -26.35
C GLU A 179 -3.97 -12.34 -26.68
N LEU A 180 -2.65 -12.16 -26.85
CA LEU A 180 -1.74 -13.29 -27.08
C LEU A 180 -1.68 -14.23 -25.87
N ALA A 181 -1.75 -13.72 -24.63
CA ALA A 181 -1.78 -14.56 -23.43
C ALA A 181 -3.03 -15.46 -23.42
N GLU A 182 -4.18 -14.96 -23.85
CA GLU A 182 -5.42 -15.72 -23.96
C GLU A 182 -5.34 -16.81 -25.04
N THR A 183 -4.73 -16.54 -26.18
CA THR A 183 -4.58 -17.55 -27.24
C THR A 183 -3.69 -18.72 -26.84
N VAL A 184 -2.73 -18.53 -25.95
CA VAL A 184 -1.89 -19.61 -25.41
C VAL A 184 -2.49 -20.25 -24.12
N GLY A 185 -3.78 -20.00 -23.84
CA GLY A 185 -4.54 -20.65 -22.77
C GLY A 185 -4.38 -20.03 -21.37
N VAL A 186 -3.85 -18.79 -21.26
CA VAL A 186 -3.82 -18.08 -19.99
C VAL A 186 -5.18 -17.45 -19.71
N SER A 187 -5.86 -17.88 -18.63
CA SER A 187 -7.09 -17.22 -18.18
C SER A 187 -6.78 -15.87 -17.55
N THR A 188 -6.83 -14.80 -18.33
CA THR A 188 -6.52 -13.42 -17.88
C THR A 188 -7.44 -12.98 -16.76
N ARG A 189 -8.73 -13.34 -16.81
CA ARG A 189 -9.72 -13.05 -15.75
C ARG A 189 -9.33 -13.66 -14.40
N SER A 190 -8.83 -14.92 -14.39
CA SER A 190 -8.37 -15.56 -13.16
C SER A 190 -7.11 -14.87 -12.61
N ILE A 191 -6.21 -14.45 -13.50
CA ILE A 191 -5.01 -13.71 -13.12
C ILE A 191 -5.37 -12.35 -12.51
N ASP A 192 -6.32 -11.63 -13.10
CA ASP A 192 -6.79 -10.34 -12.59
C ASP A 192 -7.38 -10.48 -11.17
N ARG A 193 -8.24 -11.47 -10.94
CA ARG A 193 -8.83 -11.76 -9.63
C ARG A 193 -7.80 -12.08 -8.57
N ILE A 194 -6.83 -12.95 -8.89
CA ILE A 194 -5.76 -13.31 -7.94
C ILE A 194 -4.89 -12.08 -7.66
N THR A 195 -4.59 -11.29 -8.68
CA THR A 195 -3.81 -10.05 -8.52
C THR A 195 -4.53 -9.05 -7.62
N PHE A 196 -5.84 -8.91 -7.81
CA PHE A 196 -6.63 -7.99 -7.00
C PHE A 196 -6.72 -8.48 -5.55
N PHE A 197 -6.93 -9.79 -5.33
CA PHE A 197 -6.86 -10.41 -4.00
C PHE A 197 -5.52 -10.15 -3.31
N LEU A 198 -4.41 -10.41 -4.02
CA LEU A 198 -3.07 -10.17 -3.46
C LEU A 198 -2.83 -8.69 -3.18
N GLY A 199 -3.17 -7.79 -4.11
CA GLY A 199 -2.98 -6.35 -3.95
C GLY A 199 -3.76 -5.79 -2.75
N SER A 200 -5.03 -6.17 -2.62
CA SER A 200 -5.88 -5.77 -1.49
C SER A 200 -5.41 -6.39 -0.17
N GLY A 201 -4.98 -7.65 -0.18
CA GLY A 201 -4.41 -8.32 0.98
C GLY A 201 -3.11 -7.66 1.45
N LEU A 202 -2.23 -7.25 0.52
CA LEU A 202 -1.01 -6.51 0.85
C LEU A 202 -1.33 -5.15 1.48
N ALA A 203 -2.35 -4.45 0.98
CA ALA A 203 -2.85 -3.24 1.61
C ALA A 203 -3.35 -3.53 3.04
N GLY A 204 -4.08 -4.63 3.26
CA GLY A 204 -4.50 -5.06 4.59
C GLY A 204 -3.35 -5.21 5.57
N LEU A 205 -2.23 -5.81 5.16
CA LEU A 205 -1.00 -5.87 5.99
C LEU A 205 -0.47 -4.48 6.34
N GLY A 206 -0.49 -3.56 5.37
CA GLY A 206 -0.13 -2.16 5.60
C GLY A 206 -1.02 -1.50 6.65
N GLY A 207 -2.31 -1.79 6.62
CA GLY A 207 -3.28 -1.31 7.60
C GLY A 207 -2.97 -1.75 9.03
N VAL A 208 -2.57 -3.02 9.24
CA VAL A 208 -2.13 -3.51 10.56
C VAL A 208 -0.91 -2.73 11.06
N ALA A 209 0.06 -2.47 10.19
CA ALA A 209 1.25 -1.70 10.56
C ALA A 209 0.93 -0.24 10.92
N ILE A 210 0.04 0.39 10.15
CA ILE A 210 -0.43 1.76 10.42
C ILE A 210 -1.19 1.83 11.74
N ALA A 211 -2.07 0.85 12.02
CA ALA A 211 -2.86 0.80 13.25
C ALA A 211 -2.00 0.75 14.51
N LEU A 212 -0.83 0.10 14.47
CA LEU A 212 0.14 0.08 15.58
C LEU A 212 0.76 1.45 15.88
N ILE A 213 0.80 2.35 14.90
CA ILE A 213 1.44 3.67 15.00
C ILE A 213 0.42 4.76 15.31
N SER A 214 -0.69 4.79 14.56
CA SER A 214 -1.70 5.86 14.61
C SER A 214 -3.09 5.42 15.07
N GLY A 215 -3.30 4.13 15.36
CA GLY A 215 -4.63 3.58 15.65
C GLY A 215 -5.49 3.38 14.40
N THR A 216 -6.78 3.13 14.61
CA THR A 216 -7.78 2.98 13.53
C THR A 216 -8.54 4.28 13.32
N ASN A 217 -8.97 4.53 12.09
CA ASN A 217 -9.84 5.67 11.77
C ASN A 217 -10.62 5.32 10.48
N PRO A 218 -11.93 5.63 10.38
CA PRO A 218 -12.71 5.40 9.17
C PRO A 218 -12.19 6.12 7.92
N THR A 219 -11.43 7.21 8.07
CA THR A 219 -10.83 7.96 6.95
C THR A 219 -9.34 7.66 6.74
N LEU A 220 -8.80 6.64 7.43
CA LEU A 220 -7.39 6.27 7.36
C LEU A 220 -6.95 6.00 5.91
N GLY A 221 -7.76 5.30 5.14
CA GLY A 221 -7.48 4.99 3.75
C GLY A 221 -7.24 6.23 2.89
N THR A 222 -8.07 7.25 3.06
CA THR A 222 -7.97 8.51 2.31
C THR A 222 -6.66 9.25 2.55
N ALA A 223 -6.12 9.18 3.77
CA ALA A 223 -4.85 9.83 4.11
C ALA A 223 -3.64 9.23 3.38
N TYR A 224 -3.69 7.93 3.07
CA TYR A 224 -2.56 7.20 2.48
C TYR A 224 -2.69 6.91 0.99
N ILE A 225 -3.92 6.93 0.41
CA ILE A 225 -4.12 6.53 -0.98
C ILE A 225 -3.41 7.47 -1.97
N ILE A 226 -3.50 8.79 -1.77
CA ILE A 226 -2.89 9.78 -2.66
C ILE A 226 -1.36 9.71 -2.59
N PRO A 227 -0.70 9.75 -1.41
CA PRO A 227 0.75 9.55 -1.31
C PRO A 227 1.21 8.21 -1.90
N ALA A 228 0.49 7.11 -1.66
CA ALA A 228 0.83 5.80 -2.20
C ALA A 228 0.73 5.76 -3.73
N PHE A 229 -0.29 6.39 -4.30
CA PHE A 229 -0.43 6.50 -5.76
C PHE A 229 0.74 7.30 -6.38
N LEU A 230 1.11 8.42 -5.77
CA LEU A 230 2.27 9.20 -6.21
C LEU A 230 3.57 8.40 -6.16
N VAL A 231 3.77 7.61 -5.10
CA VAL A 231 4.92 6.69 -4.99
C VAL A 231 4.95 5.69 -6.15
N VAL A 232 3.80 5.11 -6.53
CA VAL A 232 3.72 4.16 -7.66
C VAL A 232 4.07 4.84 -8.98
N VAL A 233 3.56 6.05 -9.21
CA VAL A 233 3.81 6.79 -10.46
C VAL A 233 5.28 7.24 -10.53
N VAL A 234 5.84 7.79 -9.45
CA VAL A 234 7.26 8.19 -9.36
C VAL A 234 8.17 6.98 -9.53
N GLY A 235 7.84 5.85 -8.90
CA GLY A 235 8.61 4.60 -9.01
C GLY A 235 8.63 4.03 -10.42
N GLY A 236 7.60 4.34 -11.19
CA GLY A 236 7.29 3.76 -12.49
C GLY A 236 6.25 2.65 -12.38
N VAL A 237 5.19 2.77 -13.17
CA VAL A 237 4.05 1.83 -13.16
C VAL A 237 4.54 0.41 -13.43
N ALA A 238 4.09 -0.55 -12.64
CA ALA A 238 4.48 -1.97 -12.68
C ALA A 238 5.95 -2.27 -12.27
N GLN A 239 6.68 -1.31 -11.71
CA GLN A 239 8.08 -1.47 -11.32
C GLN A 239 8.24 -1.56 -9.81
N LEU A 240 8.25 -2.79 -9.25
CA LEU A 240 8.39 -3.00 -7.79
C LEU A 240 9.65 -2.36 -7.20
N LYS A 241 10.79 -2.46 -7.91
CA LYS A 241 12.05 -1.84 -7.43
C LYS A 241 11.94 -0.32 -7.40
N GLY A 242 11.28 0.26 -8.41
CA GLY A 242 11.02 1.68 -8.48
C GLY A 242 10.11 2.16 -7.34
N THR A 243 9.08 1.40 -7.04
CA THR A 243 8.16 1.69 -5.93
C THR A 243 8.90 1.73 -4.59
N VAL A 244 9.85 0.81 -4.32
CA VAL A 244 10.65 0.83 -3.08
C VAL A 244 11.48 2.11 -2.97
N ILE A 245 12.21 2.45 -4.04
CA ILE A 245 13.06 3.65 -4.05
C ILE A 245 12.21 4.92 -3.92
N ALA A 246 11.11 5.00 -4.65
CA ALA A 246 10.19 6.13 -4.59
C ALA A 246 9.54 6.27 -3.19
N ALA A 247 9.09 5.17 -2.57
CA ALA A 247 8.51 5.18 -1.25
C ALA A 247 9.48 5.71 -0.19
N TRP A 248 10.73 5.28 -0.25
CA TRP A 248 11.77 5.78 0.64
C TRP A 248 12.11 7.24 0.36
N ALA A 249 12.30 7.63 -0.90
CA ALA A 249 12.60 9.00 -1.25
C ALA A 249 11.48 9.96 -0.80
N VAL A 250 10.22 9.63 -1.11
CA VAL A 250 9.07 10.44 -0.69
C VAL A 250 8.93 10.47 0.84
N GLY A 251 9.12 9.33 1.52
CA GLY A 251 9.06 9.27 2.98
C GLY A 251 10.13 10.13 3.66
N VAL A 252 11.37 10.07 3.19
CA VAL A 252 12.48 10.87 3.71
C VAL A 252 12.26 12.37 3.42
N VAL A 253 11.87 12.72 2.19
CA VAL A 253 11.58 14.12 1.82
C VAL A 253 10.45 14.67 2.69
N THR A 254 9.36 13.93 2.87
CA THR A 254 8.23 14.35 3.72
C THR A 254 8.68 14.55 5.17
N ALA A 255 9.52 13.69 5.72
CA ALA A 255 10.02 13.80 7.09
C ALA A 255 10.89 15.05 7.28
N TYR A 256 11.81 15.30 6.36
CA TYR A 256 12.62 16.54 6.39
C TYR A 256 11.76 17.80 6.32
N LEU A 257 10.78 17.82 5.42
CA LEU A 257 9.87 18.95 5.29
C LEU A 257 9.01 19.15 6.55
N THR A 258 8.61 18.06 7.20
CA THR A 258 7.82 18.12 8.44
C THR A 258 8.60 18.73 9.61
N ASP A 259 9.91 18.53 9.67
CA ASP A 259 10.79 19.17 10.67
C ASP A 259 10.92 20.70 10.48
N TRP A 260 10.82 21.16 9.23
CA TRP A 260 11.00 22.57 8.89
C TRP A 260 9.70 23.34 8.78
N THR A 261 8.58 22.63 8.56
CA THR A 261 7.25 23.22 8.38
C THR A 261 6.21 22.48 9.22
N SER A 262 4.94 22.89 9.19
CA SER A 262 3.87 22.06 9.75
C SER A 262 3.60 20.85 8.83
N GLY A 263 3.11 19.75 9.41
CA GLY A 263 2.86 18.50 8.66
C GLY A 263 1.97 18.68 7.41
N SER A 264 1.00 19.60 7.46
CA SER A 264 0.14 19.91 6.30
C SER A 264 0.92 20.57 5.16
N TRP A 265 1.78 21.54 5.45
CA TRP A 265 2.63 22.18 4.46
C TRP A 265 3.69 21.22 3.90
N ALA A 266 4.26 20.37 4.74
CA ALA A 266 5.20 19.34 4.30
C ALA A 266 4.56 18.43 3.24
N GLN A 267 3.31 18.03 3.44
CA GLN A 267 2.58 17.21 2.49
C GLN A 267 2.32 17.94 1.17
N VAL A 268 1.88 19.19 1.21
CA VAL A 268 1.67 20.02 0.00
C VAL A 268 2.97 20.18 -0.78
N ILE A 269 4.07 20.55 -0.12
CA ILE A 269 5.37 20.72 -0.77
C ILE A 269 5.85 19.40 -1.38
N THR A 270 5.69 18.27 -0.68
CA THR A 270 6.03 16.94 -1.22
C THR A 270 5.24 16.65 -2.49
N PHE A 271 3.94 16.94 -2.53
CA PHE A 271 3.12 16.73 -3.72
C PHE A 271 3.56 17.62 -4.88
N VAL A 272 3.87 18.88 -4.63
CA VAL A 272 4.41 19.79 -5.65
C VAL A 272 5.73 19.27 -6.20
N LEU A 273 6.66 18.84 -5.35
CA LEU A 273 7.94 18.26 -5.77
C LEU A 273 7.73 17.00 -6.64
N VAL A 274 6.79 16.14 -6.28
CA VAL A 274 6.46 14.96 -7.09
C VAL A 274 5.89 15.37 -8.44
N VAL A 275 4.98 16.35 -8.50
CA VAL A 275 4.43 16.86 -9.77
C VAL A 275 5.53 17.46 -10.64
N VAL A 276 6.41 18.28 -10.08
CA VAL A 276 7.58 18.84 -10.79
C VAL A 276 8.49 17.72 -11.30
N PHE A 277 8.76 16.70 -10.49
CA PHE A 277 9.53 15.54 -10.94
C PHE A 277 8.87 14.85 -12.14
N LEU A 278 7.55 14.64 -12.11
CA LEU A 278 6.81 13.98 -13.19
C LEU A 278 6.71 14.83 -14.46
N THR A 279 6.74 16.16 -14.37
CA THR A 279 6.82 17.00 -15.58
C THR A 279 8.18 16.85 -16.29
N VAL A 280 9.26 16.59 -15.54
CA VAL A 280 10.60 16.35 -16.09
C VAL A 280 10.78 14.89 -16.54
N ARG A 281 10.22 13.94 -15.78
CA ARG A 281 10.27 12.50 -16.06
C ARG A 281 8.91 11.84 -15.99
N PRO A 282 8.06 11.96 -17.01
CA PRO A 282 6.69 11.45 -17.00
C PRO A 282 6.60 9.91 -16.92
N GLN A 283 7.68 9.21 -17.22
CA GLN A 283 7.75 7.75 -17.13
C GLN A 283 8.17 7.22 -15.76
N GLY A 284 8.44 8.12 -14.78
CA GLY A 284 8.97 7.76 -13.47
C GLY A 284 10.45 7.41 -13.47
N LEU A 285 10.92 6.80 -12.35
CA LEU A 285 12.33 6.43 -12.17
C LEU A 285 12.75 5.26 -13.06
N PHE A 286 11.86 4.29 -13.26
CA PHE A 286 12.12 3.07 -14.04
C PHE A 286 11.05 2.88 -15.12
N THR A 287 11.48 2.78 -16.35
CA THR A 287 10.59 2.58 -17.49
C THR A 287 10.50 1.10 -17.87
N VAL A 288 9.30 0.62 -18.16
CA VAL A 288 9.13 -0.65 -18.88
C VAL A 288 9.42 -0.39 -20.34
N ARG A 289 10.55 -0.88 -20.86
CA ARG A 289 10.78 -0.92 -22.31
C ARG A 289 9.84 -1.99 -22.89
N THR A 290 8.65 -1.61 -23.30
CA THR A 290 7.89 -2.43 -24.24
C THR A 290 8.60 -2.33 -25.58
N ARG A 291 9.17 -3.43 -26.06
CA ARG A 291 9.55 -3.51 -27.47
C ARG A 291 8.25 -3.43 -28.28
N SER A 292 7.99 -2.26 -28.87
CA SER A 292 7.05 -2.21 -29.99
C SER A 292 7.67 -3.05 -31.09
N LEU A 293 7.06 -4.16 -31.43
CA LEU A 293 7.27 -4.81 -32.71
C LEU A 293 6.61 -3.88 -33.72
N ALA A 294 7.42 -3.01 -34.32
CA ALA A 294 7.04 -2.28 -35.53
C ALA A 294 6.98 -3.24 -36.69
#